data_b6753e1523a6267ecff193bad70d124f
#
_entry.id   b6753e1523a6267ecff193bad70d124f
#
_cell.length_a   1.000
_cell.length_b   1.000
_cell.length_c   1.000
_cell.angle_alpha   90.00
_cell.angle_beta   90.00
_cell.angle_gamma   90.00
#
_symmetry.space_group_name_H-M   'P 1'
#
loop_
_entity.id
_entity.type
_entity.pdbx_description
1 polymer ?
#
loop_
_entity_poly.entity_id
_entity_poly.type
_entity_poly.pdbx_seq_one_letter_code
_entity_poly.pdbx_strand_id
1 'polypeptide(L)'
;KPVQGQMLLFKTPEQWLPTICMNKVMYLIPRQDGHVVCGSSMDELGFEHRPNIQTQQNIYKACLEMVPELEQFPIVKQWAGLRPSSPTGVPYIGKMPELDNLWANFGHFRNGLCMGPASARLLRQLMLEQPTCVDPAAFSTQRLTSEA
;
A
#
# COMPACT_ATOMS: atom_id res chain seq x y z
N LYS A 1 6.96 9.25 -6.03
CA LYS A 1 6.52 8.62 -7.29
C LYS A 1 5.45 7.55 -7.03
N PRO A 2 4.58 7.21 -8.00
CA PRO A 2 3.65 6.11 -7.86
C PRO A 2 4.38 4.77 -8.01
N VAL A 3 3.93 3.77 -7.23
CA VAL A 3 4.36 2.38 -7.35
C VAL A 3 3.11 1.52 -7.56
N GLN A 4 3.04 0.85 -8.71
CA GLN A 4 1.92 0.00 -9.03
C GLN A 4 1.92 -1.27 -8.17
N GLY A 5 0.74 -1.69 -7.74
CA GLY A 5 0.51 -2.97 -7.10
C GLY A 5 -0.65 -3.68 -7.76
N GLN A 6 -0.40 -4.88 -8.28
CA GLN A 6 -1.42 -5.73 -8.86
C GLN A 6 -1.86 -6.80 -7.88
N MET A 7 -3.12 -7.19 -7.98
CA MET A 7 -3.78 -8.11 -7.08
C MET A 7 -4.61 -9.11 -7.88
N LEU A 8 -4.77 -10.32 -7.32
CA LEU A 8 -5.69 -11.35 -7.80
C LEU A 8 -6.77 -11.64 -6.78
N LEU A 9 -7.93 -12.03 -7.26
CA LEU A 9 -9.04 -12.52 -6.44
C LEU A 9 -9.42 -13.91 -6.91
N PHE A 10 -9.28 -14.88 -6.02
CA PHE A 10 -9.79 -16.23 -6.23
C PHE A 10 -11.18 -16.39 -5.63
N LYS A 11 -12.03 -17.18 -6.26
CA LYS A 11 -13.30 -17.62 -5.68
C LYS A 11 -13.11 -18.99 -5.05
N THR A 12 -13.27 -19.06 -3.73
CA THR A 12 -13.14 -20.27 -2.93
C THR A 12 -14.45 -20.56 -2.17
N PRO A 13 -14.62 -21.71 -1.54
CA PRO A 13 -15.64 -21.90 -0.52
C PRO A 13 -15.45 -20.91 0.64
N GLU A 14 -16.51 -20.59 1.34
CA GLU A 14 -16.44 -19.77 2.55
C GLU A 14 -15.52 -20.44 3.58
N GLN A 15 -14.71 -19.62 4.24
CA GLN A 15 -13.76 -20.07 5.28
C GLN A 15 -12.74 -21.15 4.84
N TRP A 16 -12.56 -21.34 3.51
CA TRP A 16 -11.62 -22.33 2.99
C TRP A 16 -10.18 -22.08 3.47
N LEU A 17 -9.74 -20.83 3.47
CA LEU A 17 -8.48 -20.42 4.07
C LEU A 17 -8.77 -19.78 5.45
N PRO A 18 -8.35 -20.40 6.57
CA PRO A 18 -8.80 -19.96 7.89
C PRO A 18 -8.06 -18.71 8.40
N THR A 19 -6.90 -18.38 7.84
CA THR A 19 -6.06 -17.27 8.31
C THR A 19 -5.30 -16.62 7.16
N ILE A 20 -4.75 -15.44 7.41
CA ILE A 20 -3.84 -14.77 6.47
C ILE A 20 -2.54 -15.57 6.39
N CYS A 21 -2.14 -15.90 5.15
CA CYS A 21 -0.82 -16.46 4.86
C CYS A 21 0.06 -15.36 4.26
N MET A 22 1.29 -15.25 4.74
CA MET A 22 2.20 -14.21 4.27
C MET A 22 3.65 -14.71 4.29
N ASN A 23 4.40 -14.37 3.24
CA ASN A 23 5.85 -14.49 3.20
C ASN A 23 6.49 -13.11 2.90
N LYS A 24 7.79 -13.09 2.57
CA LYS A 24 8.50 -11.83 2.26
C LYS A 24 7.99 -11.12 1.00
N VAL A 25 7.34 -11.84 0.10
CA VAL A 25 6.97 -11.37 -1.24
C VAL A 25 5.47 -11.19 -1.39
N MET A 26 4.67 -12.15 -0.92
CA MET A 26 3.23 -12.26 -1.16
C MET A 26 2.45 -12.42 0.12
N TYR A 27 1.16 -12.14 0.02
CA TYR A 27 0.16 -12.45 1.04
C TYR A 27 -1.13 -12.97 0.40
N LEU A 28 -1.81 -13.83 1.14
CA LEU A 28 -3.13 -14.34 0.84
C LEU A 28 -4.06 -13.95 1.98
N ILE A 29 -5.12 -13.23 1.67
CA ILE A 29 -6.07 -12.71 2.65
C ILE A 29 -7.43 -13.33 2.39
N PRO A 30 -7.89 -14.24 3.27
CA PRO A 30 -9.23 -14.78 3.18
C PRO A 30 -10.29 -13.71 3.46
N ARG A 31 -11.39 -13.78 2.73
CA ARG A 31 -12.57 -12.94 2.92
C ARG A 31 -13.72 -13.82 3.39
N GLN A 32 -14.62 -13.25 4.19
CA GLN A 32 -15.76 -13.99 4.75
C GLN A 32 -16.73 -14.49 3.67
N ASP A 33 -16.76 -13.84 2.51
CA ASP A 33 -17.64 -14.13 1.38
C ASP A 33 -17.12 -15.24 0.43
N GLY A 34 -16.15 -16.01 0.86
CA GLY A 34 -15.55 -17.07 0.05
C GLY A 34 -14.67 -16.55 -1.07
N HIS A 35 -13.91 -15.50 -0.81
CA HIS A 35 -12.85 -15.06 -1.70
C HIS A 35 -11.49 -15.06 -1.00
N VAL A 36 -10.44 -15.24 -1.77
CA VAL A 36 -9.06 -15.03 -1.29
C VAL A 36 -8.40 -13.97 -2.16
N VAL A 37 -8.00 -12.86 -1.52
CA VAL A 37 -7.22 -11.79 -2.16
C VAL A 37 -5.75 -12.13 -2.09
N CYS A 38 -5.08 -12.14 -3.23
CA CYS A 38 -3.65 -12.43 -3.33
C CYS A 38 -2.90 -11.24 -3.90
N GLY A 39 -1.77 -10.95 -3.33
CA GLY A 39 -0.93 -9.83 -3.78
C GLY A 39 0.33 -9.69 -2.95
N SER A 40 1.07 -8.72 -3.29
CA SER A 40 0.92 -7.76 -4.38
C SER A 40 2.24 -7.53 -5.11
N SER A 41 2.17 -7.21 -6.38
CA SER A 41 3.36 -6.73 -7.08
C SER A 41 3.84 -5.36 -6.57
N MET A 42 5.06 -5.00 -6.93
CA MET A 42 5.65 -3.67 -6.70
C MET A 42 6.39 -3.25 -7.97
N ASP A 43 5.65 -2.58 -8.87
CA ASP A 43 6.15 -2.24 -10.20
C ASP A 43 6.30 -0.73 -10.34
N GLU A 44 7.48 -0.26 -10.74
CA GLU A 44 7.76 1.17 -10.96
C GLU A 44 7.46 1.55 -12.42
N LEU A 45 6.18 1.58 -12.77
CA LEU A 45 5.69 1.86 -14.13
C LEU A 45 5.09 3.28 -14.27
N GLY A 46 5.50 4.21 -13.42
CA GLY A 46 4.95 5.56 -13.41
C GLY A 46 3.45 5.55 -13.11
N PHE A 47 2.66 6.26 -13.88
CA PHE A 47 1.20 6.36 -13.71
C PHE A 47 0.42 5.25 -14.42
N GLU A 48 1.09 4.24 -14.99
CA GLU A 48 0.38 3.07 -15.53
C GLU A 48 -0.32 2.30 -14.42
N HIS A 49 -1.62 2.09 -14.57
CA HIS A 49 -2.47 1.46 -13.56
C HIS A 49 -3.26 0.27 -14.10
N ARG A 50 -2.96 -0.17 -15.33
CA ARG A 50 -3.61 -1.35 -15.92
C ARG A 50 -2.87 -2.61 -15.50
N PRO A 51 -3.61 -3.66 -15.11
CA PRO A 51 -2.99 -4.95 -14.87
C PRO A 51 -2.45 -5.54 -16.18
N ASN A 52 -1.39 -6.35 -16.07
CA ASN A 52 -0.81 -7.06 -17.20
C ASN A 52 -0.68 -8.55 -16.91
N ILE A 53 -0.67 -9.34 -17.98
CA ILE A 53 -0.69 -10.81 -17.88
C ILE A 53 0.58 -11.38 -17.25
N GLN A 54 1.73 -10.78 -17.50
CA GLN A 54 3.00 -11.29 -16.94
C GLN A 54 3.02 -11.16 -15.42
N THR A 55 2.62 -10.01 -14.90
CA THR A 55 2.53 -9.81 -13.43
C THR A 55 1.45 -10.71 -12.81
N GLN A 56 0.33 -10.92 -13.52
CA GLN A 56 -0.69 -11.88 -13.10
C GLN A 56 -0.10 -13.27 -12.91
N GLN A 57 0.62 -13.77 -13.90
CA GLN A 57 1.25 -15.10 -13.86
C GLN A 57 2.28 -15.21 -12.72
N ASN A 58 3.06 -14.16 -12.49
CA ASN A 58 4.04 -14.13 -11.41
C ASN A 58 3.36 -14.18 -10.03
N ILE A 59 2.30 -13.40 -9.83
CA ILE A 59 1.51 -13.43 -8.58
C ILE A 59 0.87 -14.81 -8.40
N TYR A 60 0.25 -15.35 -9.44
CA TYR A 60 -0.38 -16.67 -9.42
C TYR A 60 0.61 -17.74 -8.98
N LYS A 61 1.77 -17.81 -9.65
CA LYS A 61 2.83 -18.78 -9.32
C LYS A 61 3.28 -18.65 -7.86
N ALA A 62 3.55 -17.43 -7.41
CA ALA A 62 4.00 -17.19 -6.03
C ALA A 62 2.91 -17.54 -4.98
N CYS A 63 1.63 -17.40 -5.32
CA CYS A 63 0.54 -17.83 -4.47
C CYS A 63 0.46 -19.37 -4.37
N LEU A 64 0.65 -20.09 -5.48
CA LEU A 64 0.68 -21.56 -5.50
C LEU A 64 1.89 -22.14 -4.75
N GLU A 65 3.02 -21.44 -4.74
CA GLU A 65 4.18 -21.82 -3.92
C GLU A 65 3.88 -21.75 -2.41
N MET A 66 2.93 -20.89 -1.99
CA MET A 66 2.50 -20.78 -0.60
C MET A 66 1.36 -21.73 -0.24
N VAL A 67 0.40 -21.86 -1.11
CA VAL A 67 -0.82 -22.65 -0.93
C VAL A 67 -1.17 -23.31 -2.27
N PRO A 68 -0.59 -24.49 -2.55
CA PRO A 68 -0.76 -25.17 -3.84
C PRO A 68 -2.22 -25.47 -4.21
N GLU A 69 -3.05 -25.71 -3.21
CA GLU A 69 -4.47 -26.03 -3.39
C GLU A 69 -5.30 -24.88 -4.00
N LEU A 70 -4.73 -23.66 -4.09
CA LEU A 70 -5.37 -22.56 -4.83
C LEU A 70 -5.55 -22.85 -6.32
N GLU A 71 -4.77 -23.76 -6.89
CA GLU A 71 -4.85 -24.14 -8.30
C GLU A 71 -6.25 -24.64 -8.72
N GLN A 72 -6.98 -25.25 -7.80
CA GLN A 72 -8.34 -25.75 -8.05
C GLN A 72 -9.40 -24.65 -8.15
N PHE A 73 -9.08 -23.39 -7.81
CA PHE A 73 -10.06 -22.31 -7.75
C PHE A 73 -9.86 -21.28 -8.86
N PRO A 74 -10.94 -20.76 -9.45
CA PRO A 74 -10.84 -19.77 -10.51
C PRO A 74 -10.40 -18.39 -10.00
N ILE A 75 -9.58 -17.71 -10.78
CA ILE A 75 -9.34 -16.28 -10.63
C ILE A 75 -10.55 -15.54 -11.21
N VAL A 76 -11.26 -14.79 -10.39
CA VAL A 76 -12.47 -14.07 -10.79
C VAL A 76 -12.22 -12.58 -11.01
N LYS A 77 -11.09 -12.04 -10.53
CA LYS A 77 -10.74 -10.63 -10.74
C LYS A 77 -9.24 -10.40 -10.68
N GLN A 78 -8.78 -9.49 -11.53
CA GLN A 78 -7.46 -8.86 -11.44
C GLN A 78 -7.64 -7.33 -11.46
N TRP A 79 -6.85 -6.63 -10.66
CA TRP A 79 -6.80 -5.17 -10.70
C TRP A 79 -5.42 -4.67 -10.32
N ALA A 80 -5.17 -3.39 -10.63
CA ALA A 80 -3.99 -2.65 -10.23
C ALA A 80 -4.38 -1.37 -9.49
N GLY A 81 -3.50 -0.89 -8.64
CA GLY A 81 -3.61 0.39 -7.95
C GLY A 81 -2.26 1.05 -7.81
N LEU A 82 -2.23 2.36 -7.67
CA LEU A 82 -1.01 3.14 -7.49
C LEU A 82 -0.85 3.51 -6.01
N ARG A 83 0.27 3.12 -5.43
CA ARG A 83 0.65 3.53 -4.07
C ARG A 83 1.42 4.84 -4.14
N PRO A 84 1.07 5.85 -3.33
CA PRO A 84 1.82 7.10 -3.26
C PRO A 84 3.11 6.87 -2.48
N SER A 85 4.22 6.65 -3.18
CA SER A 85 5.53 6.48 -2.55
C SER A 85 6.29 7.80 -2.46
N SER A 86 7.11 7.93 -1.41
CA SER A 86 8.18 8.92 -1.30
C SER A 86 9.52 8.28 -1.70
N PRO A 87 10.58 9.05 -1.97
CA PRO A 87 11.90 8.50 -2.30
C PRO A 87 12.47 7.59 -1.19
N THR A 88 12.26 7.96 0.06
CA THR A 88 12.79 7.26 1.23
C THR A 88 11.80 6.28 1.87
N GLY A 89 10.55 6.22 1.39
CA GLY A 89 9.46 5.46 2.01
C GLY A 89 8.86 6.11 3.27
N VAL A 90 9.42 7.25 3.72
CA VAL A 90 8.91 8.03 4.85
C VAL A 90 7.92 9.08 4.34
N PRO A 91 6.70 9.20 4.89
CA PRO A 91 5.72 10.17 4.43
C PRO A 91 6.14 11.62 4.72
N TYR A 92 5.49 12.55 4.04
CA TYR A 92 5.62 13.99 4.28
C TYR A 92 4.39 14.48 5.04
N ILE A 93 4.62 15.08 6.21
CA ILE A 93 3.56 15.57 7.10
C ILE A 93 3.97 16.95 7.62
N GLY A 94 3.22 18.00 7.25
CA GLY A 94 3.53 19.34 7.72
C GLY A 94 3.10 20.45 6.77
N LYS A 95 3.48 21.68 7.12
CA LYS A 95 3.25 22.87 6.28
C LYS A 95 4.18 22.84 5.06
N MET A 96 3.67 23.17 3.89
CA MET A 96 4.49 23.29 2.68
C MET A 96 5.45 24.48 2.78
N PRO A 97 6.73 24.33 2.39
CA PRO A 97 7.75 25.37 2.64
C PRO A 97 7.44 26.74 2.04
N GLU A 98 6.84 26.79 0.86
CA GLU A 98 6.65 28.02 0.09
C GLU A 98 5.20 28.57 0.16
N LEU A 99 4.32 27.91 0.94
CA LEU A 99 2.90 28.26 0.96
C LEU A 99 2.37 28.37 2.39
N ASP A 100 1.87 29.54 2.75
CA ASP A 100 1.46 29.84 4.12
C ASP A 100 0.24 29.07 4.60
N ASN A 101 -0.64 28.68 3.71
CA ASN A 101 -1.93 28.05 4.03
C ASN A 101 -2.09 26.63 3.48
N LEU A 102 -0.99 26.02 3.01
CA LEU A 102 -1.01 24.65 2.50
C LEU A 102 -0.31 23.68 3.46
N TRP A 103 -1.02 22.63 3.84
CA TRP A 103 -0.53 21.54 4.66
C TRP A 103 -0.59 20.23 3.90
N ALA A 104 0.39 19.38 4.10
CA ALA A 104 0.54 18.13 3.39
C ALA A 104 0.53 16.93 4.35
N ASN A 105 -0.06 15.83 3.88
CA ASN A 105 -0.04 14.53 4.55
C ASN A 105 -0.11 13.43 3.48
N PHE A 106 1.04 13.04 2.92
CA PHE A 106 1.11 12.11 1.79
C PHE A 106 2.41 11.29 1.78
N GLY A 107 2.51 10.34 0.84
CA GLY A 107 3.73 9.55 0.65
C GLY A 107 3.84 8.32 1.57
N HIS A 108 2.72 7.85 2.13
CA HIS A 108 2.67 6.72 3.08
C HIS A 108 2.93 5.35 2.47
N PHE A 109 3.03 5.26 1.15
CA PHE A 109 3.31 4.04 0.41
C PHE A 109 2.39 2.87 0.80
N ARG A 110 2.93 1.83 1.43
CA ARG A 110 2.18 0.63 1.84
C ARG A 110 1.46 0.78 3.18
N ASN A 111 1.80 1.78 3.95
CA ASN A 111 1.42 1.91 5.35
C ASN A 111 0.30 2.95 5.61
N GLY A 112 -0.25 3.56 4.55
CA GLY A 112 -1.19 4.67 4.67
C GLY A 112 -2.42 4.36 5.51
N LEU A 113 -2.97 3.15 5.39
CA LEU A 113 -4.13 2.74 6.19
C LEU A 113 -3.78 2.64 7.69
N CYS A 114 -2.67 1.98 8.02
CA CYS A 114 -2.25 1.79 9.41
C CYS A 114 -1.76 3.10 10.06
N MET A 115 -1.05 3.93 9.31
CA MET A 115 -0.47 5.18 9.79
C MET A 115 -1.46 6.36 9.75
N GLY A 116 -2.55 6.25 9.02
CA GLY A 116 -3.51 7.33 8.79
C GLY A 116 -3.94 8.08 10.05
N PRO A 117 -4.43 7.39 11.10
CA PRO A 117 -4.85 8.06 12.33
C PRO A 117 -3.73 8.81 13.05
N ALA A 118 -2.52 8.21 13.13
CA ALA A 118 -1.36 8.84 13.77
C ALA A 118 -0.85 10.04 12.94
N SER A 119 -0.82 9.91 11.61
CA SER A 119 -0.44 10.97 10.68
C SER A 119 -1.40 12.17 10.75
N ALA A 120 -2.69 11.90 10.79
CA ALA A 120 -3.70 12.96 10.94
C ALA A 120 -3.58 13.67 12.30
N ARG A 121 -3.32 12.91 13.37
CA ARG A 121 -3.07 13.49 14.69
C ARG A 121 -1.85 14.38 14.68
N LEU A 122 -0.73 13.92 14.13
CA LEU A 122 0.50 14.72 14.03
C LEU A 122 0.25 15.99 13.23
N LEU A 123 -0.37 15.90 12.05
CA LEU A 123 -0.69 17.07 11.22
C LEU A 123 -1.56 18.08 11.98
N ARG A 124 -2.61 17.62 12.67
CA ARG A 124 -3.46 18.48 13.49
C ARG A 124 -2.65 19.18 14.60
N GLN A 125 -1.76 18.47 15.27
CA GLN A 125 -0.93 19.06 16.33
C GLN A 125 0.00 20.14 15.78
N LEU A 126 0.60 19.93 14.61
CA LEU A 126 1.42 20.93 13.91
C LEU A 126 0.59 22.16 13.51
N MET A 127 -0.61 21.96 12.95
CA MET A 127 -1.49 23.06 12.55
C MET A 127 -1.96 23.93 13.71
N LEU A 128 -2.12 23.32 14.89
CA LEU A 128 -2.61 23.99 16.11
C LEU A 128 -1.47 24.37 17.09
N GLU A 129 -0.22 24.25 16.68
CA GLU A 129 0.96 24.54 17.49
C GLU A 129 0.97 23.83 18.85
N GLN A 130 0.45 22.59 18.86
CA GLN A 130 0.37 21.76 20.05
C GLN A 130 1.60 20.83 20.17
N PRO A 131 1.93 20.35 21.38
CA PRO A 131 2.95 19.33 21.54
C PRO A 131 2.67 18.11 20.67
N THR A 132 3.65 17.68 19.89
CA THR A 132 3.50 16.59 18.93
C THR A 132 3.66 15.22 19.61
N CYS A 133 2.92 14.22 19.12
CA CYS A 133 2.97 12.85 19.66
C CYS A 133 4.26 12.09 19.30
N VAL A 134 4.98 12.58 18.29
CA VAL A 134 6.31 12.07 17.85
C VAL A 134 7.13 13.25 17.35
N ASP A 135 8.44 13.08 17.20
CA ASP A 135 9.30 14.08 16.57
C ASP A 135 8.87 14.30 15.11
N PRO A 136 8.43 15.51 14.72
CA PRO A 136 7.98 15.79 13.37
C PRO A 136 9.13 15.91 12.35
N ALA A 137 10.38 16.08 12.78
CA ALA A 137 11.52 16.36 11.90
C ALA A 137 11.68 15.28 10.82
N ALA A 138 11.50 14.01 11.18
CA ALA A 138 11.60 12.89 10.25
C ALA A 138 10.54 12.93 9.13
N PHE A 139 9.41 13.61 9.34
CA PHE A 139 8.29 13.71 8.41
C PHE A 139 8.20 15.07 7.71
N SER A 140 9.15 15.96 7.96
CA SER A 140 9.11 17.34 7.48
C SER A 140 8.98 17.43 5.95
N THR A 141 8.09 18.31 5.49
CA THR A 141 7.92 18.65 4.07
C THR A 141 9.13 19.41 3.49
N GLN A 142 10.01 19.97 4.32
CA GLN A 142 11.27 20.58 3.89
C GLN A 142 12.18 19.58 3.17
N ARG A 143 12.04 18.29 3.44
CA ARG A 143 12.77 17.23 2.73
C ARG A 143 12.43 17.17 1.23
N LEU A 144 11.29 17.71 0.79
CA LEU A 144 10.93 17.78 -0.63
C LEU A 144 11.93 18.58 -1.45
N THR A 145 12.53 19.62 -0.88
CA THR A 145 13.52 20.47 -1.55
C THR A 145 14.93 19.87 -1.56
N SER A 146 15.22 18.94 -0.66
CA SER A 146 16.52 18.26 -0.56
C SER A 146 16.57 16.90 -1.27
N GLU A 147 15.41 16.34 -1.61
CA GLU A 147 15.28 15.02 -2.26
C GLU A 147 14.88 15.15 -3.76
N ALA A 148 14.70 16.38 -4.27
CA ALA A 148 14.43 16.71 -5.68
C ALA A 148 15.75 16.83 -6.48
#